data_5185312d3c7abe35d1e23658a275d5f2
#
_entry.id   5185312d3c7abe35d1e23658a275d5f2
#
_cell.length_a   1.000
_cell.length_b   1.000
_cell.length_c   1.000
_cell.angle_alpha   90.00
_cell.angle_beta   90.00
_cell.angle_gamma   90.00
#
_symmetry.space_group_name_H-M   'P 1'
#
loop_
_entity.id
_entity.type
_entity.pdbx_description
1 polymer ?
#
loop_
_entity_poly.entity_id
_entity_poly.type
_entity_poly.pdbx_seq_one_letter_code
_entity_poly.pdbx_strand_id
1 'polypeptide(L)'
;VGDAAANPHPRTRLDDHFASPIRFSLMASLGDGIELDFATLREILQCGDSPLSKAISHLEAAGYVVARKERFGSRQRTWVRSTRAGLDAFAGHLQALREIVSLGGAQVL
;
A
#
# COMPACT_ATOMS: atom_id res chain seq x y z
N VAL A 1 0.66 -34.88 -7.15
CA VAL A 1 -0.75 -34.58 -7.31
C VAL A 1 -1.29 -33.88 -6.08
N GLY A 2 -1.08 -34.45 -4.90
CA GLY A 2 -1.49 -33.80 -3.66
C GLY A 2 -0.78 -32.49 -3.43
N ASP A 3 0.44 -32.37 -3.91
CA ASP A 3 1.22 -31.15 -3.73
C ASP A 3 0.63 -29.97 -4.47
N ALA A 4 0.04 -30.20 -5.63
CA ALA A 4 -0.59 -29.12 -6.40
C ALA A 4 -1.73 -28.49 -5.61
N ALA A 5 -2.48 -29.30 -4.86
CA ALA A 5 -3.55 -28.79 -4.02
C ALA A 5 -3.01 -28.08 -2.77
N ALA A 6 -1.84 -28.51 -2.28
CA ALA A 6 -1.21 -27.94 -1.10
C ALA A 6 -0.52 -26.60 -1.41
N ASN A 7 -0.28 -26.31 -2.69
CA ASN A 7 0.43 -25.09 -3.11
C ASN A 7 -0.47 -24.24 -3.98
N PRO A 8 -1.37 -23.47 -3.37
CA PRO A 8 -2.26 -22.61 -4.14
C PRO A 8 -1.47 -21.57 -4.93
N HIS A 9 -2.03 -21.15 -6.05
CA HIS A 9 -1.41 -20.15 -6.89
C HIS A 9 -1.13 -18.88 -6.08
N PRO A 10 0.02 -18.24 -6.29
CA PRO A 10 0.37 -17.05 -5.49
C PRO A 10 -0.63 -15.89 -5.59
N ARG A 11 -1.47 -15.85 -6.64
CA ARG A 11 -2.51 -14.81 -6.70
C ARG A 11 -3.45 -14.85 -5.50
N THR A 12 -3.57 -15.98 -4.84
CA THR A 12 -4.43 -16.12 -3.66
C THR A 12 -3.91 -15.36 -2.45
N ARG A 13 -2.65 -14.93 -2.51
CA ARG A 13 -2.03 -14.14 -1.44
C ARG A 13 -1.94 -12.65 -1.78
N LEU A 14 -2.46 -12.23 -2.94
CA LEU A 14 -2.57 -10.83 -3.26
C LEU A 14 -3.55 -10.17 -2.29
N ASP A 15 -3.25 -8.94 -1.91
CA ASP A 15 -4.08 -8.18 -1.00
C ASP A 15 -4.90 -7.17 -1.80
N ASP A 16 -6.22 -7.31 -1.76
CA ASP A 16 -7.13 -6.45 -2.52
C ASP A 16 -7.05 -4.98 -2.10
N HIS A 17 -6.57 -4.71 -0.89
CA HIS A 17 -6.38 -3.33 -0.45
C HIS A 17 -5.35 -2.61 -1.33
N PHE A 18 -4.48 -3.35 -2.00
CA PHE A 18 -3.47 -2.78 -2.90
C PHE A 18 -3.84 -2.94 -4.39
N ALA A 19 -5.08 -3.31 -4.68
CA ALA A 19 -5.53 -3.44 -6.07
C ALA A 19 -5.65 -2.08 -6.78
N SER A 20 -5.82 -1.02 -6.04
CA SER A 20 -5.88 0.34 -6.59
C SER A 20 -4.47 0.88 -6.81
N PRO A 21 -4.16 1.44 -8.00
CA PRO A 21 -2.85 2.07 -8.23
C PRO A 21 -2.50 3.14 -7.21
N ILE A 22 -3.48 3.95 -6.80
CA ILE A 22 -3.22 5.00 -5.81
C ILE A 22 -2.90 4.41 -4.45
N ARG A 23 -3.67 3.43 -3.99
CA ARG A 23 -3.42 2.78 -2.70
C ARG A 23 -2.09 2.05 -2.68
N PHE A 24 -1.78 1.36 -3.77
CA PHE A 24 -0.49 0.68 -3.92
C PHE A 24 0.67 1.68 -3.83
N SER A 25 0.56 2.76 -4.60
CA SER A 25 1.60 3.80 -4.66
C SER A 25 1.75 4.53 -3.33
N LEU A 26 0.64 4.72 -2.62
CA LEU A 26 0.66 5.35 -1.30
C LEU A 26 1.48 4.51 -0.32
N MET A 27 1.21 3.21 -0.24
CA MET A 27 1.98 2.34 0.64
C MET A 27 3.46 2.31 0.25
N ALA A 28 3.75 2.27 -1.05
CA ALA A 28 5.13 2.28 -1.54
C ALA A 28 5.86 3.56 -1.12
N SER A 29 5.15 4.68 -1.06
CA SER A 29 5.73 5.97 -0.70
C SER A 29 6.05 6.07 0.80
N LEU A 30 5.30 5.37 1.64
CA LEU A 30 5.42 5.58 3.08
C LEU A 30 6.61 4.88 3.73
N GLY A 31 7.05 3.73 3.27
CA GLY A 31 8.20 3.06 3.84
C GLY A 31 8.16 2.91 5.37
N ASP A 32 9.16 2.23 5.92
CA ASP A 32 9.24 1.99 7.36
C ASP A 32 9.78 3.25 8.07
N GLY A 33 9.03 3.70 9.07
CA GLY A 33 9.44 4.84 9.89
C GLY A 33 9.31 6.20 9.22
N ILE A 34 8.66 6.26 8.07
CA ILE A 34 8.47 7.50 7.34
C ILE A 34 7.06 8.02 7.58
N GLU A 35 6.98 9.30 7.92
CA GLU A 35 5.71 10.01 8.03
C GLU A 35 5.72 11.14 7.03
N LEU A 36 4.73 11.17 6.13
CA LEU A 36 4.61 12.19 5.09
C LEU A 36 3.30 12.93 5.25
N ASP A 37 3.32 14.23 4.96
CA ASP A 37 2.10 15.02 5.04
C ASP A 37 1.28 14.91 3.75
N PHE A 38 0.01 15.30 3.85
CA PHE A 38 -0.95 15.17 2.76
C PHE A 38 -0.48 15.88 1.49
N ALA A 39 0.04 17.10 1.63
CA ALA A 39 0.48 17.89 0.47
C ALA A 39 1.65 17.21 -0.25
N THR A 40 2.61 16.68 0.51
CA THR A 40 3.75 15.96 -0.06
C THR A 40 3.29 14.69 -0.79
N LEU A 41 2.38 13.94 -0.17
CA LEU A 41 1.84 12.74 -0.79
C LEU A 41 1.10 13.06 -2.09
N ARG A 42 0.33 14.15 -2.10
CA ARG A 42 -0.37 14.59 -3.30
C ARG A 42 0.60 14.88 -4.43
N GLU A 43 1.72 15.52 -4.13
CA GLU A 43 2.76 15.81 -5.12
C GLU A 43 3.44 14.53 -5.62
N ILE A 44 3.83 13.66 -4.71
CA ILE A 44 4.50 12.40 -5.07
C ILE A 44 3.60 11.55 -5.96
N LEU A 45 2.34 11.44 -5.59
CA LEU A 45 1.38 10.57 -6.29
C LEU A 45 0.73 11.24 -7.49
N GLN A 46 0.92 12.54 -7.64
CA GLN A 46 0.35 13.32 -8.73
C GLN A 46 -1.15 13.08 -8.87
N CYS A 47 -1.86 13.20 -7.76
CA CYS A 47 -3.31 12.99 -7.73
C CYS A 47 -4.00 14.14 -7.00
N GLY A 48 -5.32 14.18 -7.13
CA GLY A 48 -6.12 15.21 -6.46
C GLY A 48 -6.38 14.88 -5.01
N ASP A 49 -6.98 15.84 -4.30
CA ASP A 49 -7.29 15.72 -2.89
C ASP A 49 -8.27 14.57 -2.61
N SER A 50 -9.33 14.48 -3.40
CA SER A 50 -10.37 13.49 -3.16
C SER A 50 -9.89 12.05 -3.33
N PRO A 51 -9.20 11.70 -4.43
CA PRO A 51 -8.67 10.34 -4.56
C PRO A 51 -7.68 9.98 -3.47
N LEU A 52 -6.82 10.93 -3.07
CA LEU A 52 -5.84 10.68 -2.01
C LEU A 52 -6.54 10.49 -0.67
N SER A 53 -7.50 11.33 -0.35
CA SER A 53 -8.27 11.23 0.88
C SER A 53 -8.98 9.89 1.00
N LYS A 54 -9.57 9.42 -0.11
CA LYS A 54 -10.24 8.12 -0.15
C LYS A 54 -9.27 6.97 0.04
N ALA A 55 -8.09 7.06 -0.59
CA ALA A 55 -7.05 6.03 -0.45
C ALA A 55 -6.57 5.93 0.99
N ILE A 56 -6.30 7.07 1.63
CA ILE A 56 -5.86 7.11 3.04
C ILE A 56 -6.94 6.50 3.93
N SER A 57 -8.20 6.91 3.75
CA SER A 57 -9.31 6.39 4.56
C SER A 57 -9.48 4.89 4.40
N HIS A 58 -9.35 4.38 3.18
CA HIS A 58 -9.46 2.95 2.91
C HIS A 58 -8.38 2.16 3.64
N LEU A 59 -7.12 2.62 3.53
CA LEU A 59 -6.00 1.92 4.16
C LEU A 59 -6.01 2.08 5.68
N GLU A 60 -6.50 3.21 6.17
CA GLU A 60 -6.66 3.43 7.61
C GLU A 60 -7.69 2.47 8.18
N ALA A 61 -8.81 2.28 7.49
CA ALA A 61 -9.84 1.35 7.91
C ALA A 61 -9.33 -0.10 7.93
N ALA A 62 -8.39 -0.42 7.05
CA ALA A 62 -7.76 -1.74 7.03
C ALA A 62 -6.69 -1.90 8.12
N GLY A 63 -6.34 -0.83 8.81
CA GLY A 63 -5.29 -0.86 9.82
C GLY A 63 -3.88 -0.78 9.25
N TYR A 64 -3.74 -0.38 7.99
CA TYR A 64 -2.45 -0.37 7.30
C TYR A 64 -1.73 0.97 7.40
N VAL A 65 -2.45 2.04 7.63
CA VAL A 65 -1.86 3.37 7.84
C VAL A 65 -2.54 4.05 9.01
N VAL A 66 -1.87 5.06 9.57
CA VAL A 66 -2.41 5.93 10.59
C VAL A 66 -2.28 7.36 10.07
N ALA A 67 -3.37 8.10 10.15
CA ALA A 67 -3.38 9.51 9.82
C ALA A 67 -3.58 10.31 11.09
N ARG A 68 -2.74 11.31 11.31
CA ARG A 68 -2.89 12.20 12.46
C ARG A 68 -2.92 13.64 11.98
N LYS A 69 -3.68 14.46 12.67
CA LYS A 69 -3.80 15.87 12.34
C LYS A 69 -3.01 16.70 13.34
N GLU A 70 -2.33 17.71 12.81
CA GLU A 70 -1.52 18.61 13.62
C GLU A 70 -1.90 20.04 13.25
N ARG A 71 -2.08 20.86 14.27
CA ARG A 71 -2.46 22.26 14.09
C ARG A 71 -1.26 23.17 14.24
N PHE A 72 -1.14 24.11 13.32
CA PHE A 72 -0.16 25.19 13.39
C PHE A 72 -0.93 26.51 13.22
N GLY A 73 -1.31 27.12 14.34
CA GLY A 73 -2.13 28.33 14.29
C GLY A 73 -3.49 28.01 13.66
N SER A 74 -3.82 28.70 12.57
CA SER A 74 -5.07 28.49 11.84
C SER A 74 -4.96 27.38 10.80
N ARG A 75 -3.76 26.82 10.58
CA ARG A 75 -3.54 25.79 9.60
C ARG A 75 -3.60 24.41 10.22
N GLN A 76 -3.99 23.43 9.43
CA GLN A 76 -4.02 22.04 9.83
C GLN A 76 -3.24 21.22 8.82
N ARG A 77 -2.43 20.29 9.33
CA ARG A 77 -1.64 19.40 8.50
C ARG A 77 -1.97 17.96 8.88
N THR A 78 -2.17 17.13 7.86
CA THR A 78 -2.43 15.70 8.06
C THR A 78 -1.17 14.93 7.72
N TRP A 79 -0.70 14.13 8.68
CA TRP A 79 0.46 13.28 8.56
C TRP A 79 0.02 11.83 8.44
N VAL A 80 0.66 11.07 7.57
CA VAL A 80 0.32 9.68 7.30
C VAL A 80 1.57 8.81 7.44
N ARG A 81 1.44 7.69 8.12
CA ARG A 81 2.52 6.72 8.24
C ARG A 81 1.97 5.29 8.13
N SER A 82 2.84 4.36 7.74
CA SER A 82 2.49 2.93 7.71
C SER A 82 2.47 2.38 9.13
N THR A 83 1.60 1.39 9.35
CA THR A 83 1.64 0.58 10.56
C THR A 83 2.50 -0.66 10.28
N ARG A 84 2.86 -1.40 11.33
CA ARG A 84 3.55 -2.69 11.14
C ARG A 84 2.68 -3.64 10.31
N ALA A 85 1.39 -3.68 10.59
CA ALA A 85 0.46 -4.50 9.82
C ALA A 85 0.46 -4.12 8.33
N GLY A 86 0.48 -2.82 8.04
CA GLY A 86 0.52 -2.33 6.66
C GLY A 86 1.82 -2.70 5.95
N LEU A 87 2.95 -2.56 6.64
CA LEU A 87 4.25 -2.92 6.08
C LEU A 87 4.33 -4.42 5.78
N ASP A 88 3.86 -5.25 6.70
CA ASP A 88 3.87 -6.70 6.52
C ASP A 88 2.94 -7.12 5.39
N ALA A 89 1.76 -6.53 5.33
CA ALA A 89 0.79 -6.81 4.27
C ALA A 89 1.34 -6.41 2.89
N PHE A 90 1.98 -5.26 2.82
CA PHE A 90 2.57 -4.79 1.56
C PHE A 90 3.71 -5.69 1.11
N ALA A 91 4.58 -6.10 2.04
CA ALA A 91 5.68 -7.02 1.73
C ALA A 91 5.14 -8.35 1.19
N GLY A 92 4.09 -8.88 1.81
CA GLY A 92 3.45 -10.11 1.35
C GLY A 92 2.84 -9.98 -0.03
N HIS A 93 2.20 -8.84 -0.30
CA HIS A 93 1.62 -8.56 -1.60
C HIS A 93 2.70 -8.50 -2.69
N LEU A 94 3.81 -7.81 -2.42
CA LEU A 94 4.94 -7.72 -3.36
C LEU A 94 5.55 -9.10 -3.62
N GLN A 95 5.67 -9.93 -2.59
CA GLN A 95 6.20 -11.28 -2.75
C GLN A 95 5.28 -12.11 -3.65
N ALA A 96 3.97 -12.01 -3.45
CA ALA A 96 3.01 -12.70 -4.29
C ALA A 96 3.12 -12.25 -5.76
N LEU A 97 3.28 -10.96 -5.99
CA LEU A 97 3.47 -10.43 -7.34
C LEU A 97 4.73 -11.03 -8.01
N ARG A 98 5.84 -11.07 -7.27
CA ARG A 98 7.08 -11.66 -7.79
C ARG A 98 6.90 -13.12 -8.15
N GLU A 99 6.20 -13.88 -7.31
CA GLU A 99 5.96 -15.29 -7.56
C GLU A 99 5.08 -15.51 -8.78
N ILE A 100 4.07 -14.67 -8.97
CA ILE A 100 3.21 -14.74 -10.16
C ILE A 100 4.06 -14.54 -11.41
N VAL A 101 4.91 -13.53 -11.41
CA VAL A 101 5.76 -13.22 -12.55
C VAL A 101 6.72 -14.37 -12.84
N SER A 102 7.30 -14.96 -11.80
CA SER A 102 8.18 -16.12 -11.94
C SER A 102 7.49 -17.30 -12.62
N LEU A 103 6.24 -17.57 -12.22
CA LEU A 103 5.48 -18.67 -12.80
C LEU A 103 5.11 -18.40 -14.26
N GLY A 104 4.94 -17.14 -14.60
CA GLY A 104 4.52 -16.74 -15.93
C GLY A 104 5.62 -16.70 -16.99
N GLY A 105 6.82 -17.10 -16.64
CA GLY A 105 7.91 -17.14 -17.62
C GLY A 105 8.76 -15.89 -17.62
N ALA A 106 8.92 -15.25 -16.48
CA ALA A 106 9.78 -14.07 -16.35
C ALA A 106 11.20 -14.32 -16.82
N GLN A 107 11.61 -15.57 -16.83
CA GLN A 107 12.94 -15.95 -17.30
C GLN A 107 13.18 -15.65 -18.78
N VAL A 108 12.15 -15.41 -19.55
CA VAL A 108 12.32 -15.07 -20.97
C VAL A 108 12.83 -13.64 -21.15
N LEU A 109 12.79 -12.87 -20.10
CA LEU A 109 13.30 -11.52 -20.15
C LEU A 109 14.81 -11.51 -20.06
#